data_b2220de72563737d67292fe007d63d3c
#
_entry.id   b2220de72563737d67292fe007d63d3c
#
_cell.length_a   1.000
_cell.length_b   1.000
_cell.length_c   1.000
_cell.angle_alpha   90.00
_cell.angle_beta   90.00
_cell.angle_gamma   90.00
#
_symmetry.space_group_name_H-M   'P 1'
#
loop_
_entity.id
_entity.type
_entity.pdbx_description
1 polymer ?
#
loop_
_entity_poly.entity_id
_entity_poly.type
_entity_poly.pdbx_seq_one_letter_code
_entity_poly.pdbx_strand_id
1 'polypeptide(L)'
;MKILVVGAGGREHAIIKKLKENPEVTEIFACPGNGGIAKDAECVNISATDLDGITDFAVKMNIDFCVVAPDDPLVLGLVDILESKGIPCFGPSKKAAIIEGSKVFSKNLMKKYGIPTAGYEVFSDPEEVLSYIKEKNEYPTVIKADGLALGKGVIIAESEEQAEDAVKTIMEDKKFGDSGNNVVIEEFLTGPEVSVLSFTDGKTVVPMVSSMDHKRALDGDKGLNTGGMGTVAPNPYYTAEIAKECAEKIFLPTVKAMNNENRTFKGCLYFGLMLTPKGPKVIEYNCRFGDPETQVVLPLLKTDLLTIMRAVHDETLSFLNVEFKDESAACVVIASGGYPLSYGKGYEIDFGDSENTENVTVFHAGTAEKDGKIVTSGGRVLGVTATGKDLNAALSTAYKATEQIKFKDAFYRKDIGARALAALKK
;
A
#
# COMPACT_ATOMS: atom_id res chain seq x y z
N MET A 1 -11.00 -20.05 14.83
CA MET A 1 -10.60 -18.69 15.27
C MET A 1 -11.51 -17.66 14.62
N LYS A 2 -11.93 -16.66 15.38
CA LYS A 2 -12.65 -15.48 14.90
C LYS A 2 -11.65 -14.37 14.62
N ILE A 3 -11.61 -13.90 13.40
CA ILE A 3 -10.67 -12.85 12.95
C ILE A 3 -11.44 -11.58 12.59
N LEU A 4 -10.93 -10.44 13.03
CA LEU A 4 -11.41 -9.13 12.59
C LEU A 4 -10.39 -8.53 11.63
N VAL A 5 -10.84 -8.10 10.44
CA VAL A 5 -10.03 -7.33 9.49
C VAL A 5 -10.60 -5.91 9.41
N VAL A 6 -9.80 -4.93 9.78
CA VAL A 6 -10.19 -3.51 9.69
C VAL A 6 -9.85 -3.00 8.30
N GLY A 7 -10.83 -2.35 7.65
CA GLY A 7 -10.70 -1.73 6.33
C GLY A 7 -11.73 -2.22 5.31
N ALA A 8 -11.67 -1.68 4.10
CA ALA A 8 -12.68 -1.89 3.06
C ALA A 8 -12.13 -1.90 1.61
N GLY A 9 -10.82 -1.94 1.43
CA GLY A 9 -10.17 -1.86 0.12
C GLY A 9 -9.88 -3.22 -0.52
N GLY A 10 -9.25 -3.17 -1.69
CA GLY A 10 -8.79 -4.37 -2.39
C GLY A 10 -7.70 -5.12 -1.61
N ARG A 11 -6.87 -4.41 -0.88
CA ARG A 11 -5.88 -4.94 0.06
C ARG A 11 -6.55 -5.81 1.14
N GLU A 12 -7.59 -5.29 1.79
CA GLU A 12 -8.32 -6.02 2.83
C GLU A 12 -9.00 -7.26 2.25
N HIS A 13 -9.57 -7.15 1.06
CA HIS A 13 -10.17 -8.29 0.39
C HIS A 13 -9.13 -9.40 0.08
N ALA A 14 -7.93 -9.01 -0.37
CA ALA A 14 -6.84 -9.96 -0.62
C ALA A 14 -6.36 -10.64 0.69
N ILE A 15 -6.25 -9.88 1.78
CA ILE A 15 -5.92 -10.41 3.11
C ILE A 15 -6.99 -11.42 3.57
N ILE A 16 -8.27 -11.06 3.48
CA ILE A 16 -9.40 -11.93 3.87
C ILE A 16 -9.39 -13.23 3.08
N LYS A 17 -9.25 -13.17 1.75
CA LYS A 17 -9.18 -14.37 0.93
C LYS A 17 -8.02 -15.27 1.33
N LYS A 18 -6.87 -14.69 1.64
CA LYS A 18 -5.69 -15.46 2.06
C LYS A 18 -5.84 -16.06 3.46
N LEU A 19 -6.47 -15.36 4.39
CA LEU A 19 -6.76 -15.88 5.74
C LEU A 19 -7.77 -17.05 5.70
N LYS A 20 -8.73 -17.03 4.78
CA LYS A 20 -9.69 -18.13 4.58
C LYS A 20 -9.06 -19.45 4.16
N GLU A 21 -7.84 -19.45 3.63
CA GLU A 21 -7.12 -20.68 3.28
C GLU A 21 -6.74 -21.50 4.53
N ASN A 22 -6.67 -20.86 5.71
CA ASN A 22 -6.32 -21.53 6.95
C ASN A 22 -7.55 -22.18 7.60
N PRO A 23 -7.54 -23.53 7.84
CA PRO A 23 -8.69 -24.24 8.39
C PRO A 23 -9.03 -23.88 9.84
N GLU A 24 -8.12 -23.24 10.59
CA GLU A 24 -8.40 -22.73 11.94
C GLU A 24 -9.30 -21.48 11.92
N VAL A 25 -9.38 -20.77 10.79
CA VAL A 25 -10.22 -19.59 10.62
C VAL A 25 -11.65 -20.02 10.41
N THR A 26 -12.50 -19.83 11.42
CA THR A 26 -13.90 -20.23 11.39
C THR A 26 -14.85 -19.11 11.03
N GLU A 27 -14.51 -17.89 11.40
CA GLU A 27 -15.32 -16.69 11.16
C GLU A 27 -14.39 -15.51 10.87
N ILE A 28 -14.75 -14.70 9.88
CA ILE A 28 -14.07 -13.43 9.58
C ILE A 28 -15.10 -12.31 9.60
N PHE A 29 -14.78 -11.25 10.33
CA PHE A 29 -15.51 -9.98 10.34
C PHE A 29 -14.68 -8.91 9.65
N ALA A 30 -15.34 -7.98 8.96
CA ALA A 30 -14.69 -6.84 8.32
C ALA A 30 -15.35 -5.52 8.73
N CYS A 31 -14.57 -4.54 9.16
CA CYS A 31 -15.04 -3.21 9.55
C CYS A 31 -14.40 -2.12 8.67
N PRO A 32 -15.18 -1.49 7.76
CA PRO A 32 -16.57 -1.78 7.42
C PRO A 32 -16.76 -2.88 6.37
N GLY A 33 -15.68 -3.30 5.65
CA GLY A 33 -15.77 -4.18 4.49
C GLY A 33 -16.35 -3.49 3.25
N ASN A 34 -16.65 -4.28 2.20
CA ASN A 34 -17.24 -3.81 0.95
C ASN A 34 -18.13 -4.89 0.31
N GLY A 35 -18.74 -4.60 -0.86
CA GLY A 35 -19.68 -5.52 -1.50
C GLY A 35 -19.09 -6.88 -1.91
N GLY A 36 -17.78 -6.96 -2.19
CA GLY A 36 -17.12 -8.24 -2.48
C GLY A 36 -16.66 -8.96 -1.21
N ILE A 37 -16.16 -8.22 -0.23
CA ILE A 37 -15.79 -8.77 1.08
C ILE A 37 -16.98 -9.46 1.74
N ALA A 38 -18.20 -8.95 1.54
CA ALA A 38 -19.43 -9.54 2.06
C ALA A 38 -19.69 -10.99 1.59
N LYS A 39 -19.05 -11.44 0.50
CA LYS A 39 -19.09 -12.84 0.07
C LYS A 39 -18.14 -13.74 0.87
N ASP A 40 -17.14 -13.15 1.52
CA ASP A 40 -16.04 -13.86 2.17
C ASP A 40 -15.98 -13.66 3.69
N ALA A 41 -16.62 -12.62 4.21
CA ALA A 41 -16.63 -12.23 5.62
C ALA A 41 -17.95 -11.52 5.99
N GLU A 42 -18.26 -11.47 7.27
CA GLU A 42 -19.36 -10.64 7.77
C GLU A 42 -18.92 -9.19 7.84
N CYS A 43 -19.55 -8.34 7.02
CA CYS A 43 -19.29 -6.91 7.01
C CYS A 43 -20.09 -6.22 8.13
N VAL A 44 -19.38 -5.48 8.99
CA VAL A 44 -19.95 -4.75 10.11
C VAL A 44 -19.83 -3.26 9.84
N ASN A 45 -20.94 -2.55 9.82
CA ASN A 45 -20.98 -1.11 9.50
C ASN A 45 -20.38 -0.24 10.62
N ILE A 46 -19.06 -0.39 10.82
CA ILE A 46 -18.26 0.43 11.73
C ILE A 46 -17.11 1.01 10.89
N SER A 47 -16.95 2.34 10.93
CA SER A 47 -15.83 2.99 10.21
C SER A 47 -14.47 2.48 10.69
N ALA A 48 -13.51 2.35 9.79
CA ALA A 48 -12.14 1.97 10.13
C ALA A 48 -11.45 2.96 11.11
N THR A 49 -11.97 4.17 11.23
CA THR A 49 -11.47 5.22 12.15
C THR A 49 -12.32 5.37 13.43
N ASP A 50 -13.37 4.58 13.59
CA ASP A 50 -14.15 4.50 14.83
C ASP A 50 -13.50 3.48 15.77
N LEU A 51 -12.44 3.90 16.46
CA LEU A 51 -11.61 3.03 17.29
C LEU A 51 -12.41 2.41 18.45
N ASP A 52 -13.28 3.20 19.06
CA ASP A 52 -14.11 2.74 20.19
C ASP A 52 -15.15 1.72 19.70
N GLY A 53 -15.85 2.01 18.62
CA GLY A 53 -16.81 1.08 18.01
C GLY A 53 -16.18 -0.25 17.59
N ILE A 54 -14.98 -0.20 16.97
CA ILE A 54 -14.23 -1.42 16.61
C ILE A 54 -13.84 -2.21 17.86
N THR A 55 -13.33 -1.53 18.88
CA THR A 55 -12.88 -2.18 20.13
C THR A 55 -14.04 -2.84 20.86
N ASP A 56 -15.17 -2.14 21.01
CA ASP A 56 -16.38 -2.68 21.66
C ASP A 56 -16.91 -3.90 20.89
N PHE A 57 -16.93 -3.82 19.56
CA PHE A 57 -17.31 -4.95 18.72
C PHE A 57 -16.36 -6.15 18.93
N ALA A 58 -15.06 -5.92 18.88
CA ALA A 58 -14.06 -6.98 19.03
C ALA A 58 -14.15 -7.69 20.37
N VAL A 59 -14.34 -6.94 21.46
CA VAL A 59 -14.55 -7.50 22.82
C VAL A 59 -15.87 -8.28 22.88
N LYS A 60 -16.98 -7.71 22.41
CA LYS A 60 -18.30 -8.34 22.42
C LYS A 60 -18.34 -9.65 21.65
N MET A 61 -17.67 -9.71 20.50
CA MET A 61 -17.64 -10.90 19.64
C MET A 61 -16.60 -11.92 20.04
N ASN A 62 -15.77 -11.62 21.06
CA ASN A 62 -14.64 -12.44 21.48
C ASN A 62 -13.71 -12.73 20.27
N ILE A 63 -13.22 -11.68 19.63
CA ILE A 63 -12.28 -11.79 18.52
C ILE A 63 -10.94 -12.36 19.03
N ASP A 64 -10.46 -13.41 18.36
CA ASP A 64 -9.21 -14.08 18.72
C ASP A 64 -7.96 -13.35 18.17
N PHE A 65 -8.11 -12.68 17.01
CA PHE A 65 -7.01 -11.99 16.35
C PHE A 65 -7.53 -10.86 15.45
N CYS A 66 -6.85 -9.70 15.46
CA CYS A 66 -7.23 -8.56 14.64
C CYS A 66 -6.13 -8.19 13.63
N VAL A 67 -6.51 -7.90 12.38
CA VAL A 67 -5.63 -7.36 11.34
C VAL A 67 -6.04 -5.92 11.08
N VAL A 68 -5.18 -4.97 11.46
CA VAL A 68 -5.40 -3.54 11.19
C VAL A 68 -4.69 -3.19 9.90
N ALA A 69 -5.45 -3.12 8.79
CA ALA A 69 -4.86 -3.04 7.46
C ALA A 69 -4.64 -1.62 6.94
N PRO A 70 -5.49 -0.59 7.19
CA PRO A 70 -5.26 0.77 6.72
C PRO A 70 -4.32 1.57 7.63
N ASP A 71 -3.74 2.63 7.08
CA ASP A 71 -2.82 3.55 7.74
C ASP A 71 -3.49 4.40 8.84
N ASP A 72 -4.67 4.98 8.57
CA ASP A 72 -5.35 5.86 9.53
C ASP A 72 -5.56 5.21 10.92
N PRO A 73 -6.22 4.04 11.07
CA PRO A 73 -6.39 3.42 12.38
C PRO A 73 -5.07 3.00 13.05
N LEU A 74 -4.03 2.69 12.27
CA LEU A 74 -2.69 2.38 12.80
C LEU A 74 -2.06 3.64 13.44
N VAL A 75 -2.09 4.76 12.73
CA VAL A 75 -1.55 6.03 13.22
C VAL A 75 -2.37 6.58 14.39
N LEU A 76 -3.68 6.33 14.41
CA LEU A 76 -4.56 6.67 15.52
C LEU A 76 -4.32 5.80 16.76
N GLY A 77 -3.79 4.57 16.60
CA GLY A 77 -3.38 3.69 17.71
C GLY A 77 -4.37 2.57 18.03
N LEU A 78 -5.14 2.11 17.06
CA LEU A 78 -6.10 1.02 17.26
C LEU A 78 -5.44 -0.26 17.77
N VAL A 79 -4.23 -0.60 17.29
CA VAL A 79 -3.48 -1.76 17.76
C VAL A 79 -3.22 -1.68 19.26
N ASP A 80 -2.73 -0.53 19.74
CA ASP A 80 -2.45 -0.34 21.19
C ASP A 80 -3.72 -0.50 22.04
N ILE A 81 -4.87 -0.02 21.55
CA ILE A 81 -6.16 -0.13 22.24
C ILE A 81 -6.62 -1.59 22.31
N LEU A 82 -6.61 -2.31 21.19
CA LEU A 82 -7.03 -3.72 21.11
C LEU A 82 -6.14 -4.62 21.96
N GLU A 83 -4.82 -4.46 21.89
CA GLU A 83 -3.86 -5.22 22.70
C GLU A 83 -4.04 -4.95 24.19
N SER A 84 -4.42 -3.71 24.60
CA SER A 84 -4.76 -3.40 25.98
C SER A 84 -6.01 -4.15 26.50
N LYS A 85 -6.86 -4.64 25.59
CA LYS A 85 -8.01 -5.50 25.87
C LYS A 85 -7.69 -6.99 25.77
N GLY A 86 -6.43 -7.35 25.50
CA GLY A 86 -5.97 -8.73 25.36
C GLY A 86 -6.28 -9.34 24.00
N ILE A 87 -6.56 -8.54 22.97
CA ILE A 87 -6.81 -8.99 21.60
C ILE A 87 -5.52 -8.85 20.80
N PRO A 88 -4.86 -9.98 20.41
CA PRO A 88 -3.65 -9.96 19.59
C PRO A 88 -3.89 -9.30 18.25
N CYS A 89 -2.93 -8.50 17.78
CA CYS A 89 -3.06 -7.76 16.52
C CYS A 89 -1.90 -8.02 15.56
N PHE A 90 -2.19 -7.92 14.27
CA PHE A 90 -1.20 -7.69 13.23
C PHE A 90 -1.26 -6.23 12.78
N GLY A 91 -0.18 -5.51 13.03
CA GLY A 91 -0.01 -4.09 12.72
C GLY A 91 0.91 -3.43 13.73
N PRO A 92 1.57 -2.31 13.38
CA PRO A 92 2.43 -1.58 14.29
C PRO A 92 1.63 -0.83 15.36
N SER A 93 2.27 -0.60 16.51
CA SER A 93 1.78 0.34 17.51
C SER A 93 1.73 1.77 16.96
N LYS A 94 0.95 2.66 17.59
CA LYS A 94 0.91 4.09 17.26
C LYS A 94 2.30 4.72 17.19
N LYS A 95 3.18 4.36 18.13
CA LYS A 95 4.56 4.84 18.17
C LYS A 95 5.37 4.42 16.95
N ALA A 96 5.15 3.22 16.43
CA ALA A 96 5.87 2.70 15.27
C ALA A 96 5.24 3.17 13.94
N ALA A 97 3.92 3.33 13.89
CA ALA A 97 3.20 3.80 12.71
C ALA A 97 3.61 5.22 12.25
N ILE A 98 4.28 5.99 13.10
CA ILE A 98 4.84 7.31 12.76
C ILE A 98 5.79 7.25 11.55
N ILE A 99 6.38 6.09 11.26
CA ILE A 99 7.28 5.94 10.10
C ILE A 99 6.57 6.25 8.76
N GLU A 100 5.25 6.04 8.68
CA GLU A 100 4.38 6.52 7.60
C GLU A 100 3.67 7.82 7.99
N GLY A 101 3.27 7.93 9.26
CA GLY A 101 2.49 9.06 9.79
C GLY A 101 3.22 10.40 9.76
N SER A 102 4.57 10.42 9.66
CA SER A 102 5.37 11.63 9.49
C SER A 102 6.54 11.38 8.54
N LYS A 103 6.53 12.10 7.42
CA LYS A 103 7.63 12.08 6.45
C LYS A 103 8.89 12.76 7.03
N VAL A 104 8.70 13.80 7.84
CA VAL A 104 9.78 14.46 8.57
C VAL A 104 10.48 13.48 9.51
N PHE A 105 9.71 12.70 10.29
CA PHE A 105 10.26 11.67 11.16
C PHE A 105 11.07 10.63 10.35
N SER A 106 10.48 10.07 9.28
CA SER A 106 11.15 9.02 8.50
C SER A 106 12.42 9.53 7.80
N LYS A 107 12.42 10.76 7.30
CA LYS A 107 13.63 11.39 6.73
C LYS A 107 14.71 11.59 7.77
N ASN A 108 14.37 12.14 8.93
CA ASN A 108 15.31 12.35 10.02
C ASN A 108 15.87 11.02 10.56
N LEU A 109 15.03 9.97 10.63
CA LEU A 109 15.46 8.61 10.97
C LEU A 109 16.51 8.11 9.97
N MET A 110 16.20 8.19 8.67
CA MET A 110 17.13 7.74 7.63
C MET A 110 18.45 8.49 7.67
N LYS A 111 18.42 9.81 7.82
CA LYS A 111 19.63 10.66 7.96
C LYS A 111 20.46 10.28 9.19
N LYS A 112 19.82 10.12 10.36
CA LYS A 112 20.47 9.78 11.63
C LYS A 112 21.17 8.42 11.59
N TYR A 113 20.58 7.44 10.91
CA TYR A 113 21.08 6.07 10.87
C TYR A 113 21.78 5.69 9.55
N GLY A 114 22.01 6.65 8.67
CA GLY A 114 22.73 6.45 7.42
C GLY A 114 22.01 5.57 6.41
N ILE A 115 20.67 5.52 6.45
CA ILE A 115 19.85 4.76 5.51
C ILE A 115 19.74 5.55 4.20
N PRO A 116 20.05 4.95 3.03
CA PRO A 116 20.05 5.66 1.76
C PRO A 116 18.66 6.22 1.39
N THR A 117 18.58 7.53 1.17
CA THR A 117 17.38 8.23 0.70
C THR A 117 17.76 9.45 -0.14
N ALA A 118 16.79 10.14 -0.73
CA ALA A 118 17.00 11.41 -1.40
C ALA A 118 17.53 12.48 -0.43
N GLY A 119 18.39 13.35 -0.93
CA GLY A 119 18.73 14.59 -0.22
C GLY A 119 17.45 15.37 0.09
N TYR A 120 17.36 15.98 1.26
CA TYR A 120 16.13 16.66 1.69
C TYR A 120 16.40 17.79 2.68
N GLU A 121 15.46 18.74 2.73
CA GLU A 121 15.35 19.75 3.78
C GLU A 121 13.90 19.84 4.25
N VAL A 122 13.70 20.29 5.49
CA VAL A 122 12.38 20.40 6.13
C VAL A 122 12.11 21.86 6.47
N PHE A 123 10.91 22.33 6.16
CA PHE A 123 10.48 23.69 6.41
C PHE A 123 9.09 23.73 7.06
N SER A 124 8.87 24.71 7.91
CA SER A 124 7.59 25.07 8.50
C SER A 124 7.07 26.46 8.07
N ASP A 125 7.89 27.21 7.35
CA ASP A 125 7.56 28.55 6.86
C ASP A 125 7.55 28.57 5.32
N PRO A 126 6.45 29.02 4.67
CA PRO A 126 6.34 29.06 3.22
C PRO A 126 7.39 29.97 2.54
N GLU A 127 7.75 31.10 3.16
CA GLU A 127 8.72 32.04 2.58
C GLU A 127 10.14 31.44 2.59
N GLU A 128 10.49 30.69 3.66
CA GLU A 128 11.76 29.97 3.73
C GLU A 128 11.84 28.88 2.67
N VAL A 129 10.73 28.13 2.43
CA VAL A 129 10.65 27.11 1.37
C VAL A 129 10.92 27.75 0.01
N LEU A 130 10.21 28.81 -0.32
CA LEU A 130 10.34 29.47 -1.62
C LEU A 130 11.74 30.04 -1.83
N SER A 131 12.31 30.66 -0.78
CA SER A 131 13.68 31.17 -0.81
C SER A 131 14.69 30.06 -1.08
N TYR A 132 14.56 28.92 -0.38
CA TYR A 132 15.41 27.74 -0.58
C TYR A 132 15.32 27.17 -1.99
N ILE A 133 14.10 26.96 -2.51
CA ILE A 133 13.88 26.41 -3.86
C ILE A 133 14.48 27.34 -4.91
N LYS A 134 14.29 28.64 -4.76
CA LYS A 134 14.84 29.67 -5.67
C LYS A 134 16.37 29.72 -5.64
N GLU A 135 16.97 29.64 -4.46
CA GLU A 135 18.43 29.61 -4.31
C GLU A 135 19.04 28.36 -4.96
N LYS A 136 18.42 27.19 -4.74
CA LYS A 136 18.88 25.93 -5.32
C LYS A 136 18.70 25.88 -6.85
N ASN A 137 17.59 26.38 -7.34
CA ASN A 137 17.23 26.39 -8.77
C ASN A 137 17.45 25.04 -9.47
N GLU A 138 17.13 23.95 -8.76
CA GLU A 138 17.26 22.56 -9.23
C GLU A 138 15.88 21.96 -9.50
N TYR A 139 15.57 21.68 -10.77
CA TYR A 139 14.31 21.08 -11.21
C TYR A 139 14.52 19.80 -12.03
N PRO A 140 13.61 18.79 -11.92
CA PRO A 140 12.44 18.77 -11.04
C PRO A 140 12.83 18.73 -9.55
N THR A 141 12.01 19.30 -8.67
CA THR A 141 12.11 19.15 -7.22
C THR A 141 10.86 18.46 -6.67
N VAL A 142 10.98 17.74 -5.56
CA VAL A 142 9.86 17.01 -4.96
C VAL A 142 9.44 17.70 -3.67
N ILE A 143 8.17 18.10 -3.60
CA ILE A 143 7.57 18.79 -2.45
C ILE A 143 6.54 17.87 -1.81
N LYS A 144 6.75 17.51 -0.54
CA LYS A 144 5.89 16.56 0.18
C LYS A 144 5.31 17.21 1.44
N ALA A 145 3.99 17.11 1.59
CA ALA A 145 3.32 17.41 2.86
C ALA A 145 3.74 16.40 3.93
N ASP A 146 3.91 16.83 5.18
CA ASP A 146 4.18 15.94 6.32
C ASP A 146 2.88 15.27 6.80
N GLY A 147 2.87 13.95 6.92
CA GLY A 147 1.70 13.18 7.39
C GLY A 147 0.99 12.39 6.30
N LEU A 148 -0.16 11.79 6.70
CA LEU A 148 -1.02 11.03 5.80
C LEU A 148 -1.77 11.98 4.88
N ALA A 149 -1.55 11.89 3.58
CA ALA A 149 -2.22 12.72 2.58
C ALA A 149 -2.82 11.87 1.45
N LEU A 150 -3.14 10.60 1.73
CA LEU A 150 -3.75 9.64 0.79
C LEU A 150 -2.98 9.53 -0.55
N GLY A 151 -1.65 9.64 -0.51
CA GLY A 151 -0.80 9.64 -1.70
C GLY A 151 -0.88 10.92 -2.57
N LYS A 152 -1.65 11.92 -2.14
CA LYS A 152 -1.87 13.18 -2.89
C LYS A 152 -0.98 14.33 -2.41
N GLY A 153 -0.33 14.20 -1.27
CA GLY A 153 0.55 15.20 -0.68
C GLY A 153 1.96 15.25 -1.27
N VAL A 154 2.19 14.67 -2.43
CA VAL A 154 3.48 14.67 -3.14
C VAL A 154 3.31 15.37 -4.49
N ILE A 155 4.03 16.46 -4.69
CA ILE A 155 4.03 17.25 -5.92
C ILE A 155 5.44 17.29 -6.47
N ILE A 156 5.59 16.95 -7.74
CA ILE A 156 6.85 17.09 -8.48
C ILE A 156 6.72 18.39 -9.26
N ALA A 157 7.54 19.38 -8.91
CA ALA A 157 7.56 20.67 -9.57
C ALA A 157 8.70 20.73 -10.60
N GLU A 158 8.35 20.99 -11.85
CA GLU A 158 9.29 21.06 -12.97
C GLU A 158 9.78 22.49 -13.24
N SER A 159 9.22 23.48 -12.51
CA SER A 159 9.58 24.90 -12.60
C SER A 159 9.35 25.62 -11.27
N GLU A 160 9.90 26.85 -11.15
CA GLU A 160 9.68 27.73 -9.99
C GLU A 160 8.18 28.00 -9.79
N GLU A 161 7.44 28.33 -10.82
CA GLU A 161 6.00 28.59 -10.76
C GLU A 161 5.22 27.39 -10.21
N GLN A 162 5.53 26.16 -10.66
CA GLN A 162 4.90 24.96 -10.14
C GLN A 162 5.27 24.69 -8.68
N ALA A 163 6.49 25.06 -8.27
CA ALA A 163 6.92 24.92 -6.88
C ALA A 163 6.19 25.93 -5.98
N GLU A 164 6.01 27.17 -6.42
CA GLU A 164 5.23 28.18 -5.72
C GLU A 164 3.78 27.75 -5.54
N ASP A 165 3.14 27.25 -6.60
CA ASP A 165 1.77 26.70 -6.54
C ASP A 165 1.66 25.50 -5.59
N ALA A 166 2.68 24.64 -5.57
CA ALA A 166 2.71 23.47 -4.67
C ALA A 166 2.82 23.91 -3.20
N VAL A 167 3.71 24.84 -2.88
CA VAL A 167 3.88 25.39 -1.53
C VAL A 167 2.60 26.06 -1.05
N LYS A 168 2.00 26.90 -1.90
CA LYS A 168 0.72 27.54 -1.63
C LYS A 168 -0.37 26.52 -1.33
N THR A 169 -0.53 25.52 -2.20
CA THR A 169 -1.53 24.46 -2.06
C THR A 169 -1.39 23.68 -0.74
N ILE A 170 -0.14 23.36 -0.35
CA ILE A 170 0.14 22.53 0.81
C ILE A 170 0.08 23.35 2.10
N MET A 171 0.81 24.47 2.15
CA MET A 171 1.08 25.20 3.40
C MET A 171 0.08 26.32 3.66
N GLU A 172 -0.32 27.08 2.63
CA GLU A 172 -1.21 28.24 2.78
C GLU A 172 -2.69 27.83 2.71
N ASP A 173 -3.08 27.15 1.61
CA ASP A 173 -4.47 26.69 1.41
C ASP A 173 -4.81 25.50 2.33
N LYS A 174 -3.81 24.88 2.96
CA LYS A 174 -3.93 23.71 3.85
C LYS A 174 -4.83 22.61 3.29
N LYS A 175 -4.69 22.33 1.99
CA LYS A 175 -5.49 21.32 1.30
C LYS A 175 -5.40 19.92 1.94
N PHE A 176 -4.34 19.67 2.71
CA PHE A 176 -4.10 18.42 3.43
C PHE A 176 -4.19 18.60 4.95
N GLY A 177 -4.89 19.64 5.43
CA GLY A 177 -5.06 19.92 6.85
C GLY A 177 -3.73 20.10 7.57
N ASP A 178 -3.59 19.53 8.76
CA ASP A 178 -2.38 19.63 9.60
C ASP A 178 -1.13 19.01 8.95
N SER A 179 -1.30 18.09 7.98
CA SER A 179 -0.19 17.55 7.18
C SER A 179 0.55 18.62 6.36
N GLY A 180 -0.07 19.77 6.13
CA GLY A 180 0.53 20.93 5.47
C GLY A 180 1.28 21.89 6.39
N ASN A 181 1.39 21.60 7.69
CA ASN A 181 2.13 22.47 8.63
C ASN A 181 3.65 22.41 8.40
N ASN A 182 4.16 21.28 7.89
CA ASN A 182 5.54 21.12 7.45
C ASN A 182 5.58 20.57 6.04
N VAL A 183 6.63 20.91 5.30
CA VAL A 183 6.96 20.31 4.02
C VAL A 183 8.37 19.75 4.01
N VAL A 184 8.55 18.69 3.25
CA VAL A 184 9.85 18.10 2.94
C VAL A 184 10.14 18.39 1.48
N ILE A 185 11.23 19.08 1.21
CA ILE A 185 11.76 19.30 -0.14
C ILE A 185 12.81 18.25 -0.40
N GLU A 186 12.68 17.50 -1.48
CA GLU A 186 13.59 16.39 -1.80
C GLU A 186 14.21 16.51 -3.19
N GLU A 187 15.43 16.01 -3.30
CA GLU A 187 16.07 15.70 -4.57
C GLU A 187 15.16 14.80 -5.41
N PHE A 188 14.98 15.12 -6.69
CA PHE A 188 14.25 14.25 -7.62
C PHE A 188 15.14 13.06 -8.00
N LEU A 189 14.74 11.86 -7.57
CA LEU A 189 15.44 10.62 -7.89
C LEU A 189 14.98 10.07 -9.25
N THR A 190 15.92 9.48 -9.98
CA THR A 190 15.65 8.82 -11.27
C THR A 190 16.06 7.37 -11.23
N GLY A 191 15.25 6.51 -11.83
CA GLY A 191 15.48 5.06 -11.91
C GLY A 191 14.16 4.28 -11.93
N PRO A 192 14.21 2.95 -11.98
CA PRO A 192 13.03 2.11 -11.75
C PRO A 192 12.58 2.18 -10.30
N GLU A 193 11.26 2.33 -10.10
CA GLU A 193 10.64 2.19 -8.79
C GLU A 193 10.40 0.71 -8.46
N VAL A 194 10.57 0.35 -7.20
CA VAL A 194 10.33 -0.99 -6.68
C VAL A 194 9.61 -0.89 -5.35
N SER A 195 8.55 -1.67 -5.20
CA SER A 195 7.85 -1.86 -3.94
C SER A 195 8.27 -3.20 -3.32
N VAL A 196 8.78 -3.17 -2.09
CA VAL A 196 9.09 -4.37 -1.31
C VAL A 196 8.34 -4.32 0.01
N LEU A 197 7.33 -5.17 0.13
CA LEU A 197 6.64 -5.39 1.39
C LEU A 197 7.46 -6.38 2.21
N SER A 198 7.51 -6.20 3.52
CA SER A 198 8.27 -7.10 4.40
C SER A 198 7.50 -7.40 5.67
N PHE A 199 7.45 -8.67 6.07
CA PHE A 199 7.04 -9.02 7.42
C PHE A 199 8.17 -8.69 8.39
N THR A 200 7.85 -8.13 9.54
CA THR A 200 8.83 -7.94 10.61
C THR A 200 8.17 -8.05 11.99
N ASP A 201 8.88 -8.70 12.90
CA ASP A 201 8.54 -8.83 14.32
C ASP A 201 9.35 -7.86 15.21
N GLY A 202 10.04 -6.90 14.59
CA GLY A 202 10.95 -5.96 15.26
C GLY A 202 12.39 -6.46 15.40
N LYS A 203 12.66 -7.73 15.09
CA LYS A 203 14.00 -8.35 15.12
C LYS A 203 14.38 -8.93 13.78
N THR A 204 13.46 -9.65 13.18
CA THR A 204 13.60 -10.32 11.88
C THR A 204 12.86 -9.51 10.82
N VAL A 205 13.44 -9.44 9.62
CA VAL A 205 12.79 -8.88 8.42
C VAL A 205 12.74 -9.96 7.35
N VAL A 206 11.54 -10.26 6.88
CA VAL A 206 11.31 -11.22 5.79
C VAL A 206 10.70 -10.47 4.61
N PRO A 207 11.50 -10.08 3.61
CA PRO A 207 10.98 -9.44 2.41
C PRO A 207 10.07 -10.38 1.61
N MET A 208 8.98 -9.86 1.11
CA MET A 208 8.08 -10.54 0.19
C MET A 208 8.59 -10.40 -1.25
N VAL A 209 7.92 -11.05 -2.19
CA VAL A 209 8.15 -10.87 -3.62
C VAL A 209 8.02 -9.39 -3.97
N SER A 210 9.02 -8.85 -4.69
CA SER A 210 8.99 -7.44 -5.12
C SER A 210 7.90 -7.17 -6.14
N SER A 211 7.40 -5.94 -6.16
CA SER A 211 6.37 -5.55 -7.12
C SER A 211 6.67 -4.22 -7.80
N MET A 212 5.99 -3.97 -8.93
CA MET A 212 6.06 -2.73 -9.68
C MET A 212 4.66 -2.14 -9.80
N ASP A 213 4.41 -1.05 -9.08
CA ASP A 213 3.16 -0.28 -9.16
C ASP A 213 3.15 0.70 -10.34
N HIS A 214 1.96 1.07 -10.77
CA HIS A 214 1.70 2.06 -11.85
C HIS A 214 0.84 3.18 -11.28
N LYS A 215 1.48 4.23 -10.77
CA LYS A 215 0.83 5.29 -9.98
C LYS A 215 0.03 6.30 -10.81
N ARG A 216 0.36 6.51 -12.09
CA ARG A 216 -0.33 7.47 -12.93
C ARG A 216 -1.66 6.91 -13.45
N ALA A 217 -2.66 7.80 -13.57
CA ALA A 217 -4.03 7.42 -13.93
C ALA A 217 -4.17 6.89 -15.37
N LEU A 218 -3.34 7.35 -16.31
CA LEU A 218 -3.48 7.10 -17.74
C LEU A 218 -2.27 6.36 -18.32
N ASP A 219 -2.48 5.73 -19.48
CA ASP A 219 -1.44 5.06 -20.26
C ASP A 219 -0.22 5.96 -20.50
N GLY A 220 0.96 5.35 -20.59
CA GLY A 220 2.22 6.05 -20.81
C GLY A 220 2.67 6.88 -19.61
N ASP A 221 2.25 6.51 -18.40
CA ASP A 221 2.52 7.22 -17.15
C ASP A 221 2.09 8.71 -17.21
N LYS A 222 0.91 8.95 -17.78
CA LYS A 222 0.29 10.29 -17.88
C LYS A 222 -0.82 10.48 -16.87
N GLY A 223 -1.27 11.74 -16.74
CA GLY A 223 -2.34 12.12 -15.83
C GLY A 223 -1.86 12.30 -14.40
N LEU A 224 -2.80 12.36 -13.47
CA LEU A 224 -2.54 12.58 -12.05
C LEU A 224 -2.03 11.32 -11.35
N ASN A 225 -1.33 11.51 -10.24
CA ASN A 225 -1.00 10.41 -9.34
C ASN A 225 -2.26 9.84 -8.70
N THR A 226 -2.26 8.54 -8.48
CA THR A 226 -3.35 7.77 -7.88
C THR A 226 -2.80 6.88 -6.75
N GLY A 227 -3.67 6.09 -6.13
CA GLY A 227 -3.25 5.03 -5.23
C GLY A 227 -2.63 3.80 -5.92
N GLY A 228 -2.51 3.81 -7.26
CA GLY A 228 -2.06 2.70 -8.10
C GLY A 228 -3.15 2.21 -9.05
N MET A 229 -2.83 2.12 -10.33
CA MET A 229 -3.74 1.65 -11.40
C MET A 229 -3.47 0.22 -11.82
N GLY A 230 -2.51 -0.42 -11.19
CA GLY A 230 -2.16 -1.81 -11.42
C GLY A 230 -0.73 -2.09 -10.99
N THR A 231 -0.43 -3.36 -10.80
CA THR A 231 0.87 -3.80 -10.31
C THR A 231 1.22 -5.17 -10.85
N VAL A 232 2.51 -5.46 -10.92
CA VAL A 232 3.03 -6.77 -11.31
C VAL A 232 4.07 -7.26 -10.31
N ALA A 233 4.18 -8.57 -10.15
CA ALA A 233 5.16 -9.23 -9.31
C ALA A 233 5.66 -10.52 -9.99
N PRO A 234 6.98 -10.84 -9.90
CA PRO A 234 8.05 -10.02 -9.34
C PRO A 234 8.41 -8.81 -10.22
N ASN A 235 9.10 -7.83 -9.62
CA ASN A 235 9.66 -6.70 -10.35
C ASN A 235 11.01 -7.11 -10.99
N PRO A 236 11.16 -7.10 -12.33
CA PRO A 236 12.35 -7.61 -13.00
C PRO A 236 13.60 -6.75 -12.78
N TYR A 237 13.48 -5.54 -12.33
CA TYR A 237 14.62 -4.70 -11.96
C TYR A 237 15.21 -5.03 -10.59
N TYR A 238 14.49 -5.80 -9.77
CA TYR A 238 14.90 -6.15 -8.41
C TYR A 238 15.64 -7.49 -8.41
N THR A 239 16.94 -7.44 -8.77
CA THR A 239 17.81 -8.63 -8.83
C THR A 239 18.21 -9.11 -7.44
N ALA A 240 18.80 -10.32 -7.37
CA ALA A 240 19.29 -10.88 -6.11
C ALA A 240 20.38 -10.00 -5.45
N GLU A 241 21.22 -9.37 -6.26
CA GLU A 241 22.28 -8.46 -5.80
C GLU A 241 21.67 -7.21 -5.17
N ILE A 242 20.67 -6.61 -5.83
CA ILE A 242 19.93 -5.45 -5.32
C ILE A 242 19.16 -5.82 -4.05
N ALA A 243 18.53 -7.00 -4.01
CA ALA A 243 17.84 -7.49 -2.82
C ALA A 243 18.77 -7.62 -1.62
N LYS A 244 19.98 -8.16 -1.83
CA LYS A 244 21.02 -8.25 -0.80
C LYS A 244 21.45 -6.87 -0.31
N GLU A 245 21.70 -5.94 -1.24
CA GLU A 245 22.06 -4.56 -0.89
C GLU A 245 20.98 -3.86 -0.10
N CYS A 246 19.69 -4.01 -0.49
CA CYS A 246 18.55 -3.48 0.24
C CYS A 246 18.44 -4.08 1.64
N ALA A 247 18.63 -5.38 1.79
CA ALA A 247 18.60 -6.03 3.11
C ALA A 247 19.69 -5.47 4.05
N GLU A 248 20.92 -5.32 3.55
CA GLU A 248 22.08 -4.88 4.33
C GLU A 248 22.05 -3.38 4.65
N LYS A 249 21.66 -2.54 3.68
CA LYS A 249 21.76 -1.08 3.80
C LYS A 249 20.44 -0.37 4.17
N ILE A 250 19.29 -1.03 3.96
CA ILE A 250 17.98 -0.41 4.14
C ILE A 250 17.12 -1.18 5.15
N PHE A 251 16.78 -2.46 4.90
CA PHE A 251 15.75 -3.14 5.68
C PHE A 251 16.17 -3.39 7.12
N LEU A 252 17.31 -4.07 7.32
CA LEU A 252 17.83 -4.32 8.66
C LEU A 252 18.20 -3.03 9.42
N PRO A 253 18.88 -2.04 8.77
CA PRO A 253 19.13 -0.75 9.42
C PRO A 253 17.85 -0.01 9.82
N THR A 254 16.77 -0.06 9.01
CA THR A 254 15.48 0.58 9.35
C THR A 254 14.88 0.00 10.62
N VAL A 255 14.78 -1.35 10.71
CA VAL A 255 14.21 -2.00 11.89
C VAL A 255 15.05 -1.73 13.14
N LYS A 256 16.39 -1.79 13.03
CA LYS A 256 17.30 -1.41 14.11
C LYS A 256 17.15 0.05 14.55
N ALA A 257 17.00 0.97 13.56
CA ALA A 257 16.79 2.39 13.85
C ALA A 257 15.49 2.62 14.62
N MET A 258 14.39 1.98 14.20
CA MET A 258 13.11 2.03 14.91
C MET A 258 13.22 1.54 16.35
N ASN A 259 13.93 0.43 16.58
CA ASN A 259 14.18 -0.08 17.92
C ASN A 259 15.00 0.90 18.78
N ASN A 260 16.04 1.51 18.21
CA ASN A 260 16.87 2.49 18.91
C ASN A 260 16.09 3.77 19.29
N GLU A 261 15.02 4.07 18.54
CA GLU A 261 14.08 5.18 18.86
C GLU A 261 12.95 4.74 19.83
N ASN A 262 13.00 3.53 20.40
CA ASN A 262 11.94 2.95 21.24
C ASN A 262 10.59 2.87 20.52
N ARG A 263 10.61 2.53 19.23
CA ARG A 263 9.47 2.44 18.31
C ARG A 263 9.49 1.10 17.57
N THR A 264 9.68 0.00 18.28
CA THR A 264 9.72 -1.35 17.67
C THR A 264 8.56 -1.57 16.73
N PHE A 265 8.87 -1.90 15.48
CA PHE A 265 7.88 -2.09 14.44
C PHE A 265 7.55 -3.56 14.27
N LYS A 266 6.28 -3.93 14.44
CA LYS A 266 5.74 -5.26 14.16
C LYS A 266 4.63 -5.14 13.12
N GLY A 267 4.62 -6.01 12.12
CA GLY A 267 3.61 -5.99 11.07
C GLY A 267 4.19 -6.08 9.66
N CYS A 268 3.52 -5.45 8.71
CA CYS A 268 4.00 -5.28 7.34
C CYS A 268 4.63 -3.90 7.18
N LEU A 269 5.94 -3.86 6.97
CA LEU A 269 6.68 -2.65 6.61
C LEU A 269 6.92 -2.63 5.11
N TYR A 270 6.35 -1.63 4.44
CA TYR A 270 6.52 -1.41 3.01
C TYR A 270 7.67 -0.45 2.76
N PHE A 271 8.56 -0.83 1.87
CA PHE A 271 9.67 -0.03 1.37
C PHE A 271 9.39 0.38 -0.07
N GLY A 272 9.14 1.67 -0.31
CA GLY A 272 9.16 2.28 -1.63
C GLY A 272 10.58 2.66 -1.99
N LEU A 273 11.13 2.08 -3.05
CA LEU A 273 12.52 2.22 -3.42
C LEU A 273 12.66 2.80 -4.83
N MET A 274 13.70 3.63 -5.03
CA MET A 274 14.21 4.01 -6.34
C MET A 274 15.56 3.33 -6.57
N LEU A 275 15.69 2.59 -7.66
CA LEU A 275 16.97 1.99 -8.06
C LEU A 275 17.78 2.99 -8.87
N THR A 276 18.55 3.81 -8.17
CA THR A 276 19.37 4.85 -8.79
C THR A 276 20.72 4.29 -9.31
N PRO A 277 21.44 5.00 -10.20
CA PRO A 277 22.80 4.61 -10.60
C PRO A 277 23.80 4.51 -9.44
N LYS A 278 23.49 5.12 -8.28
CA LYS A 278 24.30 5.09 -7.04
C LYS A 278 23.85 4.04 -6.03
N GLY A 279 22.94 3.13 -6.42
CA GLY A 279 22.32 2.12 -5.58
C GLY A 279 20.89 2.43 -5.18
N PRO A 280 20.24 1.52 -4.44
CA PRO A 280 18.85 1.69 -4.02
C PRO A 280 18.73 2.80 -2.97
N LYS A 281 17.70 3.65 -3.11
CA LYS A 281 17.34 4.70 -2.16
C LYS A 281 15.88 4.57 -1.76
N VAL A 282 15.58 4.81 -0.49
CA VAL A 282 14.20 4.85 0.02
C VAL A 282 13.49 6.12 -0.47
N ILE A 283 12.35 5.97 -1.11
CA ILE A 283 11.43 7.05 -1.48
C ILE A 283 10.49 7.35 -0.31
N GLU A 284 9.92 6.26 0.26
CA GLU A 284 8.94 6.33 1.34
C GLU A 284 8.85 5.00 2.08
N TYR A 285 8.31 5.04 3.29
CA TYR A 285 7.82 3.89 4.03
C TYR A 285 6.31 3.93 4.12
N ASN A 286 5.68 2.74 4.15
CA ASN A 286 4.31 2.62 4.63
C ASN A 286 4.26 1.58 5.75
N CYS A 287 3.45 1.84 6.77
CA CYS A 287 3.39 1.00 7.98
C CYS A 287 2.38 -0.15 7.86
N ARG A 288 2.04 -0.54 6.64
CA ARG A 288 0.98 -1.50 6.30
C ARG A 288 1.21 -2.11 4.92
N PHE A 289 0.40 -3.11 4.59
CA PHE A 289 0.33 -3.65 3.24
C PHE A 289 -0.01 -2.58 2.19
N GLY A 290 0.57 -2.68 0.99
CA GLY A 290 0.27 -1.81 -0.15
C GLY A 290 -1.07 -2.13 -0.82
N ASP A 291 -1.60 -1.22 -1.58
CA ASP A 291 -2.78 -1.39 -2.43
C ASP A 291 -2.56 -0.65 -3.76
N PRO A 292 -2.30 -1.33 -4.89
CA PRO A 292 -2.68 -2.73 -5.20
C PRO A 292 -1.58 -3.81 -5.04
N GLU A 293 -0.45 -3.56 -4.37
CA GLU A 293 0.66 -4.54 -4.29
C GLU A 293 0.23 -5.84 -3.60
N THR A 294 -0.59 -5.76 -2.56
CA THR A 294 -1.10 -6.92 -1.82
C THR A 294 -1.82 -7.90 -2.74
N GLN A 295 -2.53 -7.39 -3.73
CA GLN A 295 -3.32 -8.16 -4.68
C GLN A 295 -2.46 -9.01 -5.64
N VAL A 296 -1.15 -8.77 -5.74
CA VAL A 296 -0.22 -9.62 -6.50
C VAL A 296 0.72 -10.42 -5.61
N VAL A 297 1.06 -9.91 -4.42
CA VAL A 297 2.03 -10.55 -3.53
C VAL A 297 1.40 -11.71 -2.76
N LEU A 298 0.19 -11.53 -2.20
CA LEU A 298 -0.46 -12.58 -1.41
C LEU A 298 -0.91 -13.79 -2.25
N PRO A 299 -1.37 -13.70 -3.49
CA PRO A 299 -1.62 -14.86 -4.34
C PRO A 299 -0.38 -15.73 -4.60
N LEU A 300 0.82 -15.14 -4.53
CA LEU A 300 2.10 -15.84 -4.67
C LEU A 300 2.61 -16.42 -3.35
N LEU A 301 2.05 -16.04 -2.20
CA LEU A 301 2.47 -16.57 -0.90
C LEU A 301 2.02 -18.02 -0.72
N LYS A 302 2.98 -18.93 -0.43
CA LYS A 302 2.70 -20.34 -0.10
C LYS A 302 2.47 -20.54 1.38
N THR A 303 3.33 -19.94 2.20
CA THR A 303 3.24 -20.08 3.66
C THR A 303 1.94 -19.46 4.16
N ASP A 304 1.29 -20.12 5.09
CA ASP A 304 0.02 -19.66 5.66
C ASP A 304 0.14 -18.26 6.26
N LEU A 305 -0.75 -17.36 5.85
CA LEU A 305 -0.69 -15.95 6.26
C LEU A 305 -0.99 -15.77 7.75
N LEU A 306 -1.96 -16.50 8.32
CA LEU A 306 -2.27 -16.39 9.74
C LEU A 306 -1.09 -16.85 10.61
N THR A 307 -0.43 -17.94 10.20
CA THR A 307 0.78 -18.44 10.87
C THR A 307 1.88 -17.37 10.89
N ILE A 308 2.10 -16.67 9.76
CA ILE A 308 3.08 -15.58 9.70
C ILE A 308 2.65 -14.42 10.60
N MET A 309 1.39 -14.01 10.56
CA MET A 309 0.89 -12.89 11.35
C MET A 309 0.99 -13.15 12.85
N ARG A 310 0.71 -14.38 13.29
CA ARG A 310 0.91 -14.81 14.68
C ARG A 310 2.40 -14.79 15.07
N ALA A 311 3.26 -15.30 14.20
CA ALA A 311 4.70 -15.29 14.46
C ALA A 311 5.28 -13.87 14.53
N VAL A 312 4.73 -12.92 13.79
CA VAL A 312 5.07 -11.49 13.91
C VAL A 312 4.64 -10.94 15.26
N HIS A 313 3.41 -11.23 15.70
CA HIS A 313 2.91 -10.80 17.01
C HIS A 313 3.75 -11.38 18.15
N ASP A 314 4.03 -12.69 18.09
CA ASP A 314 4.73 -13.47 19.13
C ASP A 314 6.26 -13.33 19.09
N GLU A 315 6.82 -12.52 18.15
CA GLU A 315 8.26 -12.32 17.95
C GLU A 315 9.04 -13.63 17.64
N THR A 316 8.40 -14.52 16.90
CA THR A 316 8.93 -15.84 16.51
C THR A 316 9.15 -15.99 15.00
N LEU A 317 9.11 -14.89 14.26
CA LEU A 317 9.23 -14.89 12.80
C LEU A 317 10.53 -15.55 12.30
N SER A 318 11.61 -15.47 13.07
CA SER A 318 12.90 -16.10 12.74
C SER A 318 12.86 -17.62 12.68
N PHE A 319 11.84 -18.27 13.25
CA PHE A 319 11.66 -19.72 13.21
C PHE A 319 10.82 -20.19 12.01
N LEU A 320 10.25 -19.26 11.23
CA LEU A 320 9.45 -19.59 10.05
C LEU A 320 10.29 -19.52 8.78
N ASN A 321 10.11 -20.53 7.91
CA ASN A 321 10.52 -20.45 6.52
C ASN A 321 9.34 -19.92 5.69
N VAL A 322 9.38 -18.65 5.31
CA VAL A 322 8.33 -18.03 4.48
C VAL A 322 8.65 -18.25 3.02
N GLU A 323 7.77 -18.97 2.33
CA GLU A 323 7.94 -19.35 0.94
C GLU A 323 6.90 -18.70 0.01
N PHE A 324 7.33 -18.43 -1.22
CA PHE A 324 6.50 -17.94 -2.30
C PHE A 324 6.51 -18.93 -3.47
N LYS A 325 5.48 -18.85 -4.33
CA LYS A 325 5.39 -19.60 -5.58
C LYS A 325 6.42 -19.04 -6.58
N ASP A 326 6.97 -19.93 -7.39
CA ASP A 326 7.81 -19.55 -8.56
C ASP A 326 6.88 -19.25 -9.76
N GLU A 327 6.08 -18.21 -9.59
CA GLU A 327 5.09 -17.73 -10.54
C GLU A 327 5.14 -16.21 -10.62
N SER A 328 4.45 -15.64 -11.59
CA SER A 328 4.21 -14.20 -11.68
C SER A 328 2.73 -13.88 -11.42
N ALA A 329 2.48 -12.67 -10.95
CA ALA A 329 1.13 -12.14 -10.81
C ALA A 329 1.02 -10.73 -11.41
N ALA A 330 -0.15 -10.42 -11.95
CA ALA A 330 -0.48 -9.11 -12.47
C ALA A 330 -1.88 -8.70 -12.03
N CYS A 331 -2.01 -7.48 -11.54
CA CYS A 331 -3.28 -6.87 -11.16
C CYS A 331 -3.56 -5.64 -12.04
N VAL A 332 -4.72 -5.61 -12.68
CA VAL A 332 -5.23 -4.47 -13.44
C VAL A 332 -6.35 -3.82 -12.61
N VAL A 333 -6.21 -2.55 -12.28
CA VAL A 333 -7.24 -1.82 -11.53
C VAL A 333 -8.25 -1.22 -12.48
N ILE A 334 -9.54 -1.52 -12.25
CA ILE A 334 -10.65 -0.87 -12.94
C ILE A 334 -11.16 0.26 -12.06
N ALA A 335 -11.18 1.47 -12.59
CA ALA A 335 -11.57 2.68 -11.89
C ALA A 335 -12.84 3.31 -12.47
N SER A 336 -13.53 4.12 -11.64
CA SER A 336 -14.66 4.94 -12.04
C SER A 336 -14.21 6.12 -12.89
N GLY A 337 -14.97 6.46 -13.92
CA GLY A 337 -14.68 7.61 -14.79
C GLY A 337 -14.55 8.91 -13.99
N GLY A 338 -13.45 9.64 -14.25
CA GLY A 338 -13.09 10.85 -13.52
C GLY A 338 -12.13 10.66 -12.35
N TYR A 339 -11.88 9.42 -11.89
CA TYR A 339 -10.85 9.14 -10.88
C TYR A 339 -9.45 9.59 -11.37
N PRO A 340 -8.58 10.21 -10.54
CA PRO A 340 -8.66 10.39 -9.08
C PRO A 340 -9.37 11.68 -8.61
N LEU A 341 -10.04 12.40 -9.48
CA LEU A 341 -10.81 13.61 -9.13
C LEU A 341 -12.24 13.23 -8.69
N SER A 342 -13.25 13.80 -9.33
CA SER A 342 -14.65 13.50 -9.04
C SER A 342 -15.16 12.37 -9.93
N TYR A 343 -15.93 11.46 -9.37
CA TYR A 343 -16.51 10.31 -10.06
C TYR A 343 -17.91 9.97 -9.55
N GLY A 344 -18.73 9.35 -10.42
CA GLY A 344 -20.03 8.84 -10.06
C GLY A 344 -19.96 7.53 -9.29
N LYS A 345 -21.02 7.23 -8.54
CA LYS A 345 -21.18 6.00 -7.73
C LYS A 345 -22.54 5.38 -7.97
N GLY A 346 -22.74 4.13 -7.54
CA GLY A 346 -24.01 3.42 -7.61
C GLY A 346 -24.30 2.79 -8.95
N TYR A 347 -23.30 2.65 -9.84
CA TYR A 347 -23.46 1.95 -11.10
C TYR A 347 -23.32 0.45 -10.91
N GLU A 348 -24.30 -0.33 -11.41
CA GLU A 348 -24.26 -1.80 -11.40
C GLU A 348 -23.03 -2.31 -12.16
N ILE A 349 -22.41 -3.35 -11.62
CA ILE A 349 -21.22 -3.99 -12.20
C ILE A 349 -21.62 -5.32 -12.81
N ASP A 350 -21.39 -5.47 -14.11
CA ASP A 350 -21.48 -6.73 -14.83
C ASP A 350 -20.08 -7.39 -14.85
N PHE A 351 -19.96 -8.55 -14.23
CA PHE A 351 -18.69 -9.27 -14.11
C PHE A 351 -18.42 -10.22 -15.30
N GLY A 352 -19.44 -10.48 -16.16
CA GLY A 352 -19.33 -11.53 -17.16
C GLY A 352 -18.88 -12.85 -16.53
N ASP A 353 -17.92 -13.54 -17.14
CA ASP A 353 -17.33 -14.78 -16.61
C ASP A 353 -16.01 -14.55 -15.86
N SER A 354 -15.65 -13.30 -15.57
CA SER A 354 -14.33 -12.96 -15.00
C SER A 354 -14.05 -13.64 -13.66
N GLU A 355 -15.07 -13.76 -12.77
CA GLU A 355 -14.93 -14.41 -11.46
C GLU A 355 -14.77 -15.94 -11.55
N ASN A 356 -15.13 -16.56 -12.69
CA ASN A 356 -15.01 -18.00 -12.96
C ASN A 356 -13.79 -18.35 -13.81
N THR A 357 -12.98 -17.36 -14.19
CA THR A 357 -11.78 -17.58 -15.02
C THR A 357 -10.68 -18.20 -14.16
N GLU A 358 -10.08 -19.29 -14.64
CA GLU A 358 -9.00 -19.99 -13.95
C GLU A 358 -7.80 -19.07 -13.71
N ASN A 359 -7.20 -19.17 -12.52
CA ASN A 359 -6.07 -18.35 -12.06
C ASN A 359 -6.37 -16.84 -11.97
N VAL A 360 -7.65 -16.45 -11.99
CA VAL A 360 -8.10 -15.08 -11.80
C VAL A 360 -8.76 -14.92 -10.44
N THR A 361 -8.47 -13.81 -9.79
CA THR A 361 -9.19 -13.35 -8.60
C THR A 361 -9.58 -11.89 -8.79
N VAL A 362 -10.87 -11.57 -8.66
CA VAL A 362 -11.36 -10.21 -8.67
C VAL A 362 -11.43 -9.71 -7.24
N PHE A 363 -10.54 -8.79 -6.90
CA PHE A 363 -10.54 -8.13 -5.60
C PHE A 363 -11.39 -6.87 -5.65
N HIS A 364 -12.35 -6.78 -4.75
CA HIS A 364 -13.22 -5.62 -4.63
C HIS A 364 -12.58 -4.55 -3.75
N ALA A 365 -12.66 -3.29 -4.22
CA ALA A 365 -12.27 -2.11 -3.47
C ALA A 365 -13.49 -1.19 -3.30
N GLY A 366 -13.68 -0.23 -4.18
CA GLY A 366 -14.81 0.68 -4.14
C GLY A 366 -16.11 0.05 -4.64
N THR A 367 -16.61 -0.97 -3.97
CA THR A 367 -17.89 -1.64 -4.26
C THR A 367 -18.82 -1.65 -3.05
N ALA A 368 -20.12 -1.69 -3.31
CA ALA A 368 -21.16 -1.88 -2.30
C ALA A 368 -22.23 -2.82 -2.85
N GLU A 369 -23.00 -3.42 -1.96
CA GLU A 369 -24.21 -4.14 -2.33
C GLU A 369 -25.43 -3.19 -2.24
N LYS A 370 -26.25 -3.18 -3.27
CA LYS A 370 -27.52 -2.46 -3.32
C LYS A 370 -28.55 -3.28 -4.07
N ASP A 371 -29.68 -3.53 -3.41
CA ASP A 371 -30.82 -4.31 -3.98
C ASP A 371 -30.39 -5.68 -4.54
N GLY A 372 -29.46 -6.37 -3.85
CA GLY A 372 -28.91 -7.67 -4.25
C GLY A 372 -27.91 -7.61 -5.42
N LYS A 373 -27.47 -6.43 -5.83
CA LYS A 373 -26.50 -6.20 -6.90
C LYS A 373 -25.25 -5.51 -6.37
N ILE A 374 -24.12 -5.83 -6.97
CA ILE A 374 -22.85 -5.14 -6.70
C ILE A 374 -22.80 -3.87 -7.53
N VAL A 375 -22.55 -2.74 -6.86
CA VAL A 375 -22.47 -1.42 -7.49
C VAL A 375 -21.16 -0.71 -7.13
N THR A 376 -20.77 0.27 -7.94
CA THR A 376 -19.60 1.12 -7.66
C THR A 376 -19.84 2.01 -6.45
N SER A 377 -18.86 2.16 -5.57
CA SER A 377 -18.90 3.04 -4.40
C SER A 377 -17.62 3.87 -4.19
N GLY A 378 -16.59 3.65 -5.01
CA GLY A 378 -15.30 4.31 -4.89
C GLY A 378 -14.63 4.64 -6.23
N GLY A 379 -13.45 5.24 -6.17
CA GLY A 379 -12.67 5.61 -7.36
C GLY A 379 -12.00 4.40 -8.00
N ARG A 380 -11.14 3.68 -7.24
CA ARG A 380 -10.68 2.34 -7.63
C ARG A 380 -11.76 1.36 -7.22
N VAL A 381 -12.32 0.65 -8.18
CA VAL A 381 -13.51 -0.20 -7.97
C VAL A 381 -13.11 -1.65 -7.77
N LEU A 382 -12.32 -2.19 -8.69
CA LEU A 382 -11.89 -3.59 -8.70
C LEU A 382 -10.40 -3.70 -9.02
N GLY A 383 -9.73 -4.70 -8.47
CA GLY A 383 -8.43 -5.17 -8.89
C GLY A 383 -8.56 -6.56 -9.51
N VAL A 384 -8.36 -6.69 -10.81
CA VAL A 384 -8.42 -7.97 -11.52
C VAL A 384 -7.03 -8.57 -11.55
N THR A 385 -6.81 -9.58 -10.73
CA THR A 385 -5.50 -10.22 -10.57
C THR A 385 -5.50 -11.59 -11.25
N ALA A 386 -4.44 -11.88 -11.98
CA ALA A 386 -4.16 -13.23 -12.43
C ALA A 386 -2.75 -13.68 -12.05
N THR A 387 -2.58 -14.97 -11.78
CA THR A 387 -1.27 -15.62 -11.66
C THR A 387 -0.94 -16.40 -12.92
N GLY A 388 0.34 -16.63 -13.16
CA GLY A 388 0.80 -17.40 -14.32
C GLY A 388 2.26 -17.81 -14.17
N LYS A 389 2.68 -18.78 -14.99
CA LYS A 389 4.06 -19.29 -15.02
C LYS A 389 5.12 -18.23 -15.30
N ASP A 390 4.71 -17.14 -15.93
CA ASP A 390 5.53 -15.97 -16.24
C ASP A 390 4.65 -14.72 -16.33
N LEU A 391 5.28 -13.55 -16.40
CA LEU A 391 4.57 -12.28 -16.42
C LEU A 391 3.69 -12.08 -17.67
N ASN A 392 4.08 -12.63 -18.83
CA ASN A 392 3.24 -12.55 -20.02
C ASN A 392 1.93 -13.32 -19.84
N ALA A 393 2.01 -14.53 -19.29
CA ALA A 393 0.84 -15.37 -19.00
C ALA A 393 -0.09 -14.66 -18.00
N ALA A 394 0.45 -14.16 -16.88
CA ALA A 394 -0.31 -13.43 -15.87
C ALA A 394 -1.02 -12.20 -16.45
N LEU A 395 -0.30 -11.34 -17.19
CA LEU A 395 -0.87 -10.14 -17.82
C LEU A 395 -1.95 -10.48 -18.85
N SER A 396 -1.67 -11.45 -19.74
CA SER A 396 -2.65 -11.87 -20.76
C SER A 396 -3.96 -12.33 -20.12
N THR A 397 -3.89 -13.12 -19.06
CA THR A 397 -5.05 -13.63 -18.33
C THR A 397 -5.78 -12.53 -17.58
N ALA A 398 -5.04 -11.64 -16.88
CA ALA A 398 -5.64 -10.51 -16.16
C ALA A 398 -6.40 -9.57 -17.10
N TYR A 399 -5.82 -9.21 -18.26
CA TYR A 399 -6.50 -8.34 -19.24
C TYR A 399 -7.73 -9.00 -19.85
N LYS A 400 -7.67 -10.28 -20.24
CA LYS A 400 -8.84 -11.01 -20.76
C LYS A 400 -10.00 -11.02 -19.77
N ALA A 401 -9.73 -11.18 -18.48
CA ALA A 401 -10.75 -11.10 -17.45
C ALA A 401 -11.25 -9.66 -17.24
N THR A 402 -10.34 -8.68 -17.27
CA THR A 402 -10.67 -7.25 -17.14
C THR A 402 -11.63 -6.77 -18.23
N GLU A 403 -11.44 -7.21 -19.48
CA GLU A 403 -12.28 -6.86 -20.63
C GLU A 403 -13.73 -7.33 -20.50
N GLN A 404 -13.99 -8.33 -19.69
CA GLN A 404 -15.34 -8.86 -19.46
C GLN A 404 -16.14 -7.99 -18.46
N ILE A 405 -15.46 -7.28 -17.57
CA ILE A 405 -16.10 -6.49 -16.51
C ILE A 405 -16.54 -5.16 -17.06
N LYS A 406 -17.82 -4.81 -16.84
CA LYS A 406 -18.41 -3.58 -17.36
C LYS A 406 -19.23 -2.85 -16.30
N PHE A 407 -19.05 -1.56 -16.24
CA PHE A 407 -19.95 -0.63 -15.56
C PHE A 407 -19.84 0.76 -16.25
N LYS A 408 -20.75 1.65 -15.94
CA LYS A 408 -20.79 2.96 -16.57
C LYS A 408 -19.50 3.75 -16.31
N ASP A 409 -18.89 4.28 -17.37
CA ASP A 409 -17.67 5.08 -17.37
C ASP A 409 -16.45 4.37 -16.74
N ALA A 410 -16.43 3.02 -16.75
CA ALA A 410 -15.28 2.24 -16.31
C ALA A 410 -14.05 2.50 -17.19
N PHE A 411 -12.88 2.66 -16.54
CA PHE A 411 -11.62 2.71 -17.28
C PHE A 411 -10.49 1.97 -16.53
N TYR A 412 -9.51 1.53 -17.28
CA TYR A 412 -8.28 0.91 -16.79
C TYR A 412 -7.12 1.20 -17.73
N ARG A 413 -5.91 1.09 -17.23
CA ARG A 413 -4.70 1.25 -18.05
C ARG A 413 -4.45 0.00 -18.88
N LYS A 414 -4.05 0.20 -20.15
CA LYS A 414 -3.73 -0.88 -21.10
C LYS A 414 -2.25 -1.24 -21.14
N ASP A 415 -1.42 -0.54 -20.39
CA ASP A 415 0.04 -0.67 -20.38
C ASP A 415 0.63 -1.17 -19.06
N ILE A 416 -0.21 -1.73 -18.17
CA ILE A 416 0.26 -2.35 -16.92
C ILE A 416 1.27 -3.46 -17.26
N GLY A 417 2.44 -3.42 -16.63
CA GLY A 417 3.53 -4.37 -16.84
C GLY A 417 4.35 -4.16 -18.12
N ALA A 418 4.01 -3.20 -18.99
CA ALA A 418 4.75 -2.97 -20.23
C ALA A 418 6.24 -2.69 -19.99
N ARG A 419 6.59 -1.88 -18.98
CA ARG A 419 7.99 -1.62 -18.60
C ARG A 419 8.68 -2.85 -18.05
N ALA A 420 7.97 -3.67 -17.27
CA ALA A 420 8.51 -4.93 -16.74
C ALA A 420 8.81 -5.93 -17.87
N LEU A 421 7.89 -6.08 -18.83
CA LEU A 421 8.12 -6.93 -20.01
C LEU A 421 9.27 -6.44 -20.88
N ALA A 422 9.45 -5.13 -21.02
CA ALA A 422 10.57 -4.56 -21.75
C ALA A 422 11.92 -4.82 -21.05
N ALA A 423 11.93 -4.82 -19.72
CA ALA A 423 13.13 -5.15 -18.94
C ALA A 423 13.54 -6.62 -19.07
N LEU A 424 12.59 -7.56 -19.14
CA LEU A 424 12.86 -8.99 -19.32
C LEU A 424 13.41 -9.36 -20.70
N LYS A 425 13.35 -8.45 -21.68
CA LYS A 425 13.89 -8.67 -23.04
C LYS A 425 15.33 -8.19 -23.21
N LYS A 426 15.87 -7.49 -22.21
CA LYS A 426 17.26 -7.00 -22.18
C LYS A 426 18.17 -7.98 -21.48
#